data_120845d6ac031476331dbc12952d697c
#
_entry.id   120845d6ac031476331dbc12952d697c
#
_cell.length_a   1.000
_cell.length_b   1.000
_cell.length_c   1.000
_cell.angle_alpha   90.00
_cell.angle_beta   90.00
_cell.angle_gamma   90.00
#
_symmetry.space_group_name_H-M   'P 1'
#
loop_
_entity.id
_entity.type
_entity.pdbx_description
1 polymer ?
#
loop_
_entity_poly.entity_id
_entity_poly.type
_entity_poly.pdbx_seq_one_letter_code
_entity_poly.pdbx_strand_id
1 'polypeptide(L)'
;MQSRKYLDRNEKAKELGKNIQIAYKQPKNIKKLVGGPSTGGRKEPEKDPGCSKCEKKCHACKILIEGDTFKSSNTKKTYKVKQKIDCKSAYIIYLGTCQKCQGQYVGKSTQTFTKRHSGHKQEIKNQIGGLGQHYGGPRGCGYENLKIVIIEKVELGNSELLGKREIFWQNQLRCFMENGGRAHCKRKEK
;
A
#
# COMPACT_ATOMS: atom_id res chain seq x y z
N MET A 1 10.56 -31.90 -8.77
CA MET A 1 10.20 -33.15 -8.06
C MET A 1 8.86 -33.76 -8.52
N GLN A 2 7.90 -32.99 -9.02
CA GLN A 2 6.61 -33.50 -9.51
C GLN A 2 6.70 -34.28 -10.84
N SER A 3 7.60 -33.91 -11.75
CA SER A 3 7.76 -34.58 -13.05
C SER A 3 8.29 -36.02 -12.96
N ARG A 4 9.11 -36.34 -11.95
CA ARG A 4 9.59 -37.71 -11.73
C ARG A 4 8.49 -38.68 -11.29
N LYS A 5 7.51 -38.24 -10.51
CA LYS A 5 6.38 -39.07 -10.06
C LYS A 5 5.42 -39.46 -11.19
N TYR A 6 5.36 -38.67 -12.27
CA TYR A 6 4.48 -38.97 -13.42
C TYR A 6 5.09 -40.02 -14.38
N LEU A 7 6.43 -40.01 -14.48
CA LEU A 7 7.17 -40.97 -15.32
C LEU A 7 7.22 -42.38 -14.69
N ASP A 8 7.22 -42.49 -13.38
CA ASP A 8 7.27 -43.77 -12.65
C ASP A 8 5.98 -44.62 -12.74
N ARG A 9 4.90 -44.07 -13.27
CA ARG A 9 3.64 -44.80 -13.46
C ARG A 9 3.52 -45.51 -14.82
N ASN A 10 4.46 -45.32 -15.72
CA ASN A 10 4.44 -45.92 -17.05
C ASN A 10 5.70 -46.76 -17.27
N GLU A 11 5.57 -48.08 -17.35
CA GLU A 11 6.71 -49.00 -17.51
C GLU A 11 7.58 -48.69 -18.71
N LYS A 12 7.00 -48.23 -19.82
CA LYS A 12 7.75 -47.72 -20.98
C LYS A 12 8.56 -46.48 -20.73
N ALA A 13 8.18 -45.67 -19.74
CA ALA A 13 8.90 -44.46 -19.35
C ALA A 13 10.09 -44.76 -18.42
N LYS A 14 10.10 -45.93 -17.73
CA LYS A 14 11.23 -46.36 -16.89
C LYS A 14 12.48 -46.70 -17.71
N GLU A 15 12.31 -47.30 -18.89
CA GLU A 15 13.46 -47.55 -19.79
C GLU A 15 14.04 -46.30 -20.41
N LEU A 16 13.21 -45.31 -20.70
CA LEU A 16 13.61 -44.02 -21.26
C LEU A 16 14.15 -43.03 -20.21
N GLY A 17 13.83 -43.26 -18.92
CA GLY A 17 14.12 -42.32 -17.84
C GLY A 17 15.61 -42.12 -17.49
N LYS A 18 16.48 -43.02 -17.95
CA LYS A 18 17.92 -42.91 -17.62
C LYS A 18 18.69 -41.93 -18.51
N ASN A 19 18.10 -41.46 -19.63
CA ASN A 19 18.79 -40.59 -20.59
C ASN A 19 17.97 -39.35 -21.02
N ILE A 20 16.87 -39.01 -20.35
CA ILE A 20 16.08 -37.83 -20.72
C ILE A 20 16.60 -36.59 -19.93
N GLN A 21 17.30 -35.76 -20.62
CA GLN A 21 17.56 -34.38 -20.19
C GLN A 21 16.40 -33.48 -20.67
N ILE A 22 15.55 -33.04 -19.73
CA ILE A 22 14.47 -32.10 -20.04
C ILE A 22 15.08 -30.71 -20.06
N ALA A 23 15.36 -30.17 -21.26
CA ALA A 23 15.74 -28.78 -21.44
C ALA A 23 14.49 -27.91 -21.59
N TYR A 24 14.18 -27.10 -20.59
CA TYR A 24 13.16 -26.06 -20.69
C TYR A 24 13.68 -24.91 -21.55
N LYS A 25 13.26 -24.86 -22.80
CA LYS A 25 13.45 -23.66 -23.63
C LYS A 25 12.36 -22.67 -23.28
N GLN A 26 12.72 -21.57 -22.62
CA GLN A 26 11.75 -20.51 -22.39
C GLN A 26 11.18 -20.02 -23.72
N PRO A 27 9.84 -19.99 -23.90
CA PRO A 27 9.25 -19.44 -25.11
C PRO A 27 9.69 -17.97 -25.25
N LYS A 28 10.02 -17.56 -26.47
CA LYS A 28 10.35 -16.16 -26.75
C LYS A 28 9.16 -15.28 -26.31
N ASN A 29 9.41 -14.34 -25.43
CA ASN A 29 8.42 -13.36 -24.99
C ASN A 29 7.79 -12.69 -26.23
N ILE A 30 6.47 -12.61 -26.29
CA ILE A 30 5.70 -11.99 -27.38
C ILE A 30 6.27 -10.63 -27.77
N LYS A 31 6.78 -9.87 -26.83
CA LYS A 31 7.53 -8.62 -27.06
C LYS A 31 8.75 -8.77 -27.96
N LYS A 32 9.43 -9.94 -27.96
CA LYS A 32 10.56 -10.26 -28.85
C LYS A 32 10.13 -10.79 -30.21
N LEU A 33 8.90 -11.27 -30.33
CA LEU A 33 8.34 -11.82 -31.60
C LEU A 33 7.67 -10.75 -32.46
N VAL A 34 7.12 -9.69 -31.81
CA VAL A 34 6.36 -8.61 -32.49
C VAL A 34 7.20 -7.30 -32.56
N GLY A 35 8.33 -7.28 -31.88
CA GLY A 35 9.19 -6.10 -31.81
C GLY A 35 9.99 -5.88 -33.10
N GLY A 36 9.50 -5.04 -33.96
CA GLY A 36 10.35 -4.23 -34.82
C GLY A 36 11.33 -3.39 -33.97
N PRO A 37 12.30 -2.68 -34.57
CA PRO A 37 13.30 -1.91 -33.83
C PRO A 37 12.58 -1.03 -32.84
N SER A 38 12.88 -1.19 -31.53
CA SER A 38 12.28 -0.39 -30.47
C SER A 38 12.63 1.06 -30.77
N THR A 39 11.68 1.79 -31.34
CA THR A 39 11.70 3.25 -31.28
C THR A 39 11.85 3.57 -29.81
N GLY A 40 12.98 4.14 -29.44
CA GLY A 40 13.34 4.46 -28.07
C GLY A 40 12.19 5.23 -27.40
N GLY A 41 11.32 4.50 -26.73
CA GLY A 41 10.33 5.11 -25.87
C GLY A 41 11.11 6.00 -24.91
N ARG A 42 10.86 7.31 -24.94
CA ARG A 42 11.36 8.23 -23.92
C ARG A 42 11.07 7.56 -22.59
N LYS A 43 12.13 7.09 -21.90
CA LYS A 43 12.01 6.76 -20.47
C LYS A 43 11.53 8.04 -19.84
N GLU A 44 10.27 8.07 -19.40
CA GLU A 44 9.84 9.16 -18.53
C GLU A 44 10.87 9.25 -17.41
N PRO A 45 11.33 10.45 -17.05
CA PRO A 45 12.30 10.63 -15.99
C PRO A 45 11.77 9.87 -14.77
N GLU A 46 12.58 8.95 -14.27
CA GLU A 46 12.27 8.16 -13.09
C GLU A 46 12.06 9.16 -11.95
N LYS A 47 10.79 9.46 -11.66
CA LYS A 47 10.43 10.37 -10.56
C LYS A 47 10.97 9.74 -9.28
N ASP A 48 11.61 10.53 -8.45
CA ASP A 48 12.19 10.13 -7.17
C ASP A 48 11.19 9.37 -6.28
N PRO A 49 11.67 8.47 -5.41
CA PRO A 49 10.82 7.80 -4.43
C PRO A 49 10.05 8.81 -3.60
N GLY A 50 8.81 8.50 -3.28
CA GLY A 50 7.99 9.39 -2.47
C GLY A 50 6.49 9.18 -2.72
N CYS A 51 5.69 9.83 -1.89
CA CYS A 51 4.25 9.96 -2.07
C CYS A 51 3.95 11.18 -2.95
N SER A 52 3.22 10.99 -4.03
CA SER A 52 2.88 12.06 -4.97
C SER A 52 1.38 12.09 -5.27
N LYS A 53 0.89 13.26 -5.67
CA LYS A 53 -0.46 13.40 -6.22
C LYS A 53 -0.50 12.89 -7.64
N CYS A 54 -1.66 12.37 -8.08
CA CYS A 54 -1.83 12.00 -9.48
C CYS A 54 -1.94 13.25 -10.35
N GLU A 55 -1.58 13.12 -11.64
CA GLU A 55 -1.63 14.21 -12.63
C GLU A 55 -3.00 14.88 -12.70
N LYS A 56 -4.08 14.11 -12.65
CA LYS A 56 -5.46 14.60 -12.70
C LYS A 56 -5.94 15.26 -11.41
N LYS A 57 -5.11 15.35 -10.37
CA LYS A 57 -5.43 15.94 -9.05
C LYS A 57 -6.82 15.51 -8.55
N CYS A 58 -7.05 14.20 -8.45
CA CYS A 58 -8.33 13.64 -8.02
C CYS A 58 -8.76 14.13 -6.64
N HIS A 59 -10.00 13.83 -6.25
CA HIS A 59 -10.54 14.26 -4.96
C HIS A 59 -9.73 13.79 -3.74
N ALA A 60 -9.04 12.64 -3.83
CA ALA A 60 -8.18 12.15 -2.76
C ALA A 60 -6.89 12.97 -2.61
N CYS A 61 -6.45 13.64 -3.68
CA CYS A 61 -5.25 14.48 -3.64
C CYS A 61 -5.38 15.70 -2.70
N LYS A 62 -6.61 16.10 -2.34
CA LYS A 62 -6.87 17.22 -1.41
C LYS A 62 -6.32 16.96 0.00
N ILE A 63 -6.33 15.71 0.44
CA ILE A 63 -5.84 15.31 1.76
C ILE A 63 -4.47 14.62 1.71
N LEU A 64 -3.97 14.31 0.51
CA LEU A 64 -2.68 13.65 0.34
C LEU A 64 -1.55 14.66 0.49
N ILE A 65 -0.59 14.35 1.37
CA ILE A 65 0.66 15.10 1.52
C ILE A 65 1.69 14.49 0.56
N GLU A 66 2.33 15.33 -0.23
CA GLU A 66 3.43 14.95 -1.10
C GLU A 66 4.75 15.03 -0.35
N GLY A 67 5.66 14.11 -0.64
CA GLY A 67 6.99 14.11 -0.06
C GLY A 67 7.58 12.71 -0.01
N ASP A 68 8.87 12.67 0.24
CA ASP A 68 9.67 11.46 0.38
C ASP A 68 9.86 11.04 1.85
N THR A 69 9.41 11.85 2.79
CA THR A 69 9.55 11.61 4.23
C THR A 69 8.24 11.81 4.98
N PHE A 70 8.14 11.14 6.14
CA PHE A 70 7.05 11.32 7.09
C PHE A 70 7.58 11.17 8.53
N LYS A 71 6.89 11.81 9.48
CA LYS A 71 7.31 11.88 10.88
C LYS A 71 6.28 11.27 11.81
N SER A 72 6.74 10.49 12.79
CA SER A 72 5.88 10.02 13.88
C SER A 72 5.64 11.14 14.89
N SER A 73 4.39 11.40 15.22
CA SER A 73 4.01 12.33 16.30
C SER A 73 4.43 11.82 17.68
N ASN A 74 4.44 10.49 17.88
CA ASN A 74 4.75 9.88 19.17
C ASN A 74 6.24 9.70 19.38
N THR A 75 6.95 9.10 18.41
CA THR A 75 8.39 8.80 18.55
C THR A 75 9.28 9.96 18.10
N LYS A 76 8.74 10.97 17.42
CA LYS A 76 9.46 12.09 16.80
C LYS A 76 10.45 11.69 15.70
N LYS A 77 10.57 10.40 15.39
CA LYS A 77 11.44 9.88 14.33
C LYS A 77 10.88 10.21 12.94
N THR A 78 11.78 10.49 12.01
CA THR A 78 11.48 10.69 10.59
C THR A 78 11.85 9.44 9.81
N TYR A 79 11.01 9.06 8.86
CA TYR A 79 11.15 7.90 8.00
C TYR A 79 11.07 8.31 6.54
N LYS A 80 11.70 7.53 5.64
CA LYS A 80 11.66 7.77 4.19
C LYS A 80 10.66 6.85 3.51
N VAL A 81 9.93 7.38 2.55
CA VAL A 81 9.12 6.60 1.59
C VAL A 81 10.07 6.10 0.51
N LYS A 82 10.29 4.78 0.45
CA LYS A 82 11.30 4.16 -0.43
C LYS A 82 10.78 3.86 -1.84
N GLN A 83 9.52 4.04 -2.07
CA GLN A 83 8.83 3.65 -3.32
C GLN A 83 8.13 4.86 -3.91
N LYS A 84 7.94 4.85 -5.24
CA LYS A 84 7.07 5.80 -5.91
C LYS A 84 5.61 5.38 -5.73
N ILE A 85 4.84 6.18 -5.02
CA ILE A 85 3.47 5.87 -4.64
C ILE A 85 2.57 7.08 -4.90
N ASP A 86 1.38 6.83 -5.41
CA ASP A 86 0.37 7.86 -5.66
C ASP A 86 -1.02 7.43 -5.19
N CYS A 87 -2.02 8.29 -5.40
CA CYS A 87 -3.40 8.00 -5.01
C CYS A 87 -4.09 6.90 -5.85
N LYS A 88 -3.48 6.45 -6.96
CA LYS A 88 -3.95 5.31 -7.76
C LYS A 88 -3.33 3.99 -7.32
N SER A 89 -2.33 4.04 -6.44
CA SER A 89 -1.68 2.85 -5.91
C SER A 89 -2.63 2.05 -5.03
N ALA A 90 -2.59 0.72 -5.16
CA ALA A 90 -3.33 -0.25 -4.36
C ALA A 90 -2.36 -1.08 -3.50
N TYR A 91 -2.89 -1.89 -2.58
CA TYR A 91 -2.10 -2.65 -1.60
C TYR A 91 -1.13 -1.76 -0.83
N ILE A 92 -1.68 -0.73 -0.22
CA ILE A 92 -0.93 0.35 0.40
C ILE A 92 -1.10 0.38 1.92
N ILE A 93 -0.04 0.84 2.58
CA ILE A 93 -0.06 1.31 3.97
C ILE A 93 0.00 2.83 3.95
N TYR A 94 -0.82 3.47 4.75
CA TYR A 94 -0.87 4.92 4.83
C TYR A 94 -0.92 5.40 6.28
N LEU A 95 -0.37 6.58 6.51
CA LEU A 95 -0.37 7.29 7.78
C LEU A 95 -1.33 8.47 7.68
N GLY A 96 -2.39 8.43 8.47
CA GLY A 96 -3.27 9.57 8.67
C GLY A 96 -2.82 10.40 9.85
N THR A 97 -2.77 11.72 9.69
CA THR A 97 -2.41 12.69 10.73
C THR A 97 -3.50 13.74 10.86
N CYS A 98 -3.97 13.97 12.05
CA CYS A 98 -4.89 15.07 12.35
C CYS A 98 -4.11 16.37 12.57
N GLN A 99 -4.39 17.39 11.79
CA GLN A 99 -3.71 18.69 11.93
C GLN A 99 -4.12 19.42 13.22
N LYS A 100 -5.31 19.15 13.74
CA LYS A 100 -5.85 19.82 14.96
C LYS A 100 -5.23 19.26 16.24
N CYS A 101 -5.17 17.94 16.40
CA CYS A 101 -4.71 17.30 17.63
C CYS A 101 -3.39 16.54 17.50
N GLN A 102 -2.80 16.49 16.29
CA GLN A 102 -1.59 15.73 15.95
C GLN A 102 -1.70 14.21 16.20
N GLY A 103 -2.91 13.71 16.44
CA GLY A 103 -3.18 12.28 16.52
C GLY A 103 -2.88 11.61 15.18
N GLN A 104 -2.22 10.45 15.23
CA GLN A 104 -1.86 9.68 14.05
C GLN A 104 -2.48 8.29 14.11
N TYR A 105 -2.79 7.74 12.93
CA TYR A 105 -3.18 6.34 12.78
C TYR A 105 -2.54 5.76 11.53
N VAL A 106 -2.24 4.47 11.58
CA VAL A 106 -1.80 3.68 10.43
C VAL A 106 -2.96 2.84 9.94
N GLY A 107 -3.19 2.83 8.64
CA GLY A 107 -4.19 1.99 8.01
C GLY A 107 -3.66 1.32 6.75
N LYS A 108 -4.37 0.27 6.33
CA LYS A 108 -4.09 -0.44 5.07
C LYS A 108 -5.26 -0.37 4.12
N SER A 109 -4.98 -0.59 2.83
CA SER A 109 -6.01 -0.78 1.81
C SER A 109 -5.52 -1.71 0.72
N THR A 110 -6.32 -2.70 0.37
CA THR A 110 -6.14 -3.52 -0.84
C THR A 110 -6.58 -2.77 -2.10
N GLN A 111 -7.47 -1.79 -1.94
CA GLN A 111 -7.97 -0.95 -3.02
C GLN A 111 -7.07 0.26 -3.23
N THR A 112 -7.26 0.95 -4.36
CA THR A 112 -6.59 2.23 -4.61
C THR A 112 -6.92 3.24 -3.51
N PHE A 113 -5.97 4.13 -3.21
CA PHE A 113 -6.20 5.16 -2.19
C PHE A 113 -7.41 6.03 -2.51
N THR A 114 -7.67 6.31 -3.78
CA THR A 114 -8.85 7.06 -4.22
C THR A 114 -10.16 6.40 -3.77
N LYS A 115 -10.29 5.07 -3.93
CA LYS A 115 -11.47 4.32 -3.45
C LYS A 115 -11.53 4.29 -1.93
N ARG A 116 -10.41 4.02 -1.26
CA ARG A 116 -10.35 4.00 0.22
C ARG A 116 -10.73 5.36 0.82
N HIS A 117 -10.28 6.45 0.21
CA HIS A 117 -10.65 7.80 0.62
C HIS A 117 -12.16 8.06 0.58
N SER A 118 -12.86 7.55 -0.45
CA SER A 118 -14.33 7.64 -0.51
C SER A 118 -14.98 6.90 0.66
N GLY A 119 -14.44 5.72 1.03
CA GLY A 119 -14.85 5.00 2.23
C GLY A 119 -14.64 5.81 3.51
N HIS A 120 -13.49 6.45 3.66
CA HIS A 120 -13.22 7.32 4.82
C HIS A 120 -14.21 8.49 4.94
N LYS A 121 -14.55 9.13 3.83
CA LYS A 121 -15.59 10.16 3.85
C LYS A 121 -16.93 9.63 4.36
N GLN A 122 -17.30 8.43 3.94
CA GLN A 122 -18.55 7.81 4.38
C GLN A 122 -18.49 7.41 5.87
N GLU A 123 -17.35 6.83 6.33
CA GLU A 123 -17.12 6.52 7.75
C GLU A 123 -17.26 7.78 8.62
N ILE A 124 -16.66 8.90 8.19
CA ILE A 124 -16.69 10.17 8.92
C ILE A 124 -18.11 10.77 8.93
N LYS A 125 -18.80 10.76 7.78
CA LYS A 125 -20.17 11.23 7.68
C LYS A 125 -21.11 10.45 8.61
N ASN A 126 -20.96 9.14 8.66
CA ASN A 126 -21.79 8.25 9.45
C ASN A 126 -21.28 8.07 10.90
N GLN A 127 -20.16 8.70 11.26
CA GLN A 127 -19.51 8.60 12.56
C GLN A 127 -19.16 7.15 12.97
N ILE A 128 -18.84 6.30 11.99
CA ILE A 128 -18.55 4.87 12.17
C ILE A 128 -17.03 4.65 12.18
N GLY A 129 -16.57 3.72 13.02
CA GLY A 129 -15.16 3.37 13.14
C GLY A 129 -14.32 4.48 13.77
N GLY A 130 -13.01 4.23 13.88
CA GLY A 130 -12.09 5.16 14.55
C GLY A 130 -11.98 6.53 13.88
N LEU A 131 -11.96 6.56 12.55
CA LEU A 131 -11.96 7.83 11.80
C LEU A 131 -13.27 8.58 11.92
N GLY A 132 -14.40 7.86 11.83
CA GLY A 132 -15.71 8.45 11.99
C GLY A 132 -15.89 9.09 13.35
N GLN A 133 -15.47 8.43 14.40
CA GLN A 133 -15.53 8.94 15.76
C GLN A 133 -14.56 10.11 16.01
N HIS A 134 -13.36 10.08 15.40
CA HIS A 134 -12.36 11.12 15.56
C HIS A 134 -12.70 12.41 14.81
N TYR A 135 -13.14 12.30 13.56
CA TYR A 135 -13.35 13.45 12.69
C TYR A 135 -14.82 13.86 12.54
N GLY A 136 -15.74 12.94 12.81
CA GLY A 136 -17.18 13.18 12.66
C GLY A 136 -17.84 13.81 13.90
N GLY A 137 -19.05 14.30 13.69
CA GLY A 137 -19.87 14.87 14.75
C GLY A 137 -19.44 16.23 15.29
N PRO A 138 -20.24 16.82 16.18
CA PRO A 138 -20.03 18.19 16.68
C PRO A 138 -18.75 18.36 17.51
N ARG A 139 -18.27 17.28 18.13
CA ARG A 139 -17.04 17.27 18.95
C ARG A 139 -15.85 16.68 18.20
N GLY A 140 -16.01 16.30 16.94
CA GLY A 140 -14.94 15.76 16.09
C GLY A 140 -13.91 16.80 15.72
N CYS A 141 -12.78 16.32 15.21
CA CYS A 141 -11.72 17.22 14.74
C CYS A 141 -12.03 17.87 13.38
N GLY A 142 -13.05 17.40 12.66
CA GLY A 142 -13.40 17.87 11.32
C GLY A 142 -12.56 17.19 10.22
N TYR A 143 -13.22 16.82 9.13
CA TYR A 143 -12.57 16.13 8.00
C TYR A 143 -11.45 16.97 7.36
N GLU A 144 -11.55 18.26 7.35
CA GLU A 144 -10.58 19.20 6.79
C GLU A 144 -9.19 19.09 7.46
N ASN A 145 -9.17 18.62 8.70
CA ASN A 145 -7.94 18.41 9.46
C ASN A 145 -7.28 17.04 9.20
N LEU A 146 -7.89 16.19 8.38
CA LEU A 146 -7.29 14.91 7.98
C LEU A 146 -6.27 15.13 6.86
N LYS A 147 -5.02 14.73 7.11
CA LYS A 147 -3.96 14.64 6.12
C LYS A 147 -3.40 13.23 6.07
N ILE A 148 -3.06 12.75 4.88
CA ILE A 148 -2.59 11.37 4.66
C ILE A 148 -1.30 11.37 3.86
N VAL A 149 -0.36 10.53 4.27
CA VAL A 149 0.82 10.15 3.48
C VAL A 149 0.73 8.65 3.22
N ILE A 150 0.91 8.22 1.98
CA ILE A 150 1.05 6.80 1.67
C ILE A 150 2.52 6.44 1.89
N ILE A 151 2.78 5.52 2.82
CA ILE A 151 4.14 5.26 3.33
C ILE A 151 4.79 4.03 2.74
N GLU A 152 3.98 3.08 2.28
CA GLU A 152 4.47 1.85 1.67
C GLU A 152 3.44 1.24 0.73
N LYS A 153 3.92 0.59 -0.32
CA LYS A 153 3.14 -0.26 -1.22
C LYS A 153 3.66 -1.69 -1.14
N VAL A 154 2.76 -2.63 -0.96
CA VAL A 154 3.05 -4.07 -0.93
C VAL A 154 2.75 -4.69 -2.29
N GLU A 155 3.31 -5.85 -2.57
CA GLU A 155 3.04 -6.62 -3.77
C GLU A 155 1.53 -6.91 -3.91
N LEU A 156 1.03 -6.76 -5.14
CA LEU A 156 -0.38 -6.98 -5.45
C LEU A 156 -0.79 -8.43 -5.15
N GLY A 157 -1.95 -8.58 -4.52
CA GLY A 157 -2.50 -9.89 -4.16
C GLY A 157 -2.02 -10.42 -2.79
N ASN A 158 -0.99 -9.83 -2.18
CA ASN A 158 -0.45 -10.31 -0.91
C ASN A 158 -1.10 -9.60 0.30
N SER A 159 -2.34 -9.98 0.62
CA SER A 159 -3.10 -9.41 1.73
C SER A 159 -2.52 -9.78 3.10
N GLU A 160 -1.87 -10.93 3.22
CA GLU A 160 -1.23 -11.36 4.46
C GLU A 160 -0.03 -10.47 4.79
N LEU A 161 0.85 -10.26 3.80
CA LEU A 161 1.99 -9.35 3.95
C LEU A 161 1.52 -7.93 4.25
N LEU A 162 0.45 -7.47 3.58
CA LEU A 162 -0.14 -6.15 3.84
C LEU A 162 -0.57 -6.01 5.31
N GLY A 163 -1.16 -7.05 5.91
CA GLY A 163 -1.50 -7.07 7.33
C GLY A 163 -0.28 -7.00 8.24
N LYS A 164 0.76 -7.81 7.96
CA LYS A 164 2.03 -7.80 8.70
C LYS A 164 2.72 -6.43 8.64
N ARG A 165 2.69 -5.77 7.46
CA ARG A 165 3.28 -4.43 7.29
C ARG A 165 2.50 -3.35 8.01
N GLU A 166 1.17 -3.44 8.09
CA GLU A 166 0.36 -2.52 8.90
C GLU A 166 0.76 -2.59 10.37
N ILE A 167 0.82 -3.79 10.95
CA ILE A 167 1.25 -4.01 12.35
C ILE A 167 2.68 -3.51 12.57
N PHE A 168 3.58 -3.79 11.64
CA PHE A 168 4.95 -3.29 11.71
C PHE A 168 4.99 -1.75 11.84
N TRP A 169 4.25 -1.04 10.98
CA TRP A 169 4.22 0.43 11.02
C TRP A 169 3.49 0.98 12.25
N GLN A 170 2.42 0.32 12.72
CA GLN A 170 1.78 0.68 13.98
C GLN A 170 2.78 0.64 15.14
N ASN A 171 3.58 -0.42 15.21
CA ASN A 171 4.64 -0.56 16.23
C ASN A 171 5.73 0.51 16.07
N GLN A 172 6.26 0.71 14.86
CA GLN A 172 7.31 1.68 14.59
C GLN A 172 6.91 3.11 14.94
N LEU A 173 5.68 3.47 14.63
CA LEU A 173 5.15 4.81 14.86
C LEU A 173 4.48 4.97 16.23
N ARG A 174 4.34 3.87 16.99
CA ARG A 174 3.56 3.78 18.23
C ARG A 174 2.15 4.34 18.09
N CYS A 175 1.51 4.01 16.96
CA CYS A 175 0.15 4.40 16.64
C CYS A 175 -0.80 3.23 16.88
N PHE A 176 -0.99 2.84 18.14
CA PHE A 176 -1.89 1.75 18.50
C PHE A 176 -3.32 2.26 18.57
N MET A 177 -4.24 1.49 18.03
CA MET A 177 -5.65 1.61 18.34
C MET A 177 -5.91 0.85 19.65
N GLU A 178 -5.93 1.52 20.77
CA GLU A 178 -6.39 0.90 22.01
C GLU A 178 -7.88 0.61 21.89
N ASN A 179 -8.25 -0.66 22.11
CA ASN A 179 -9.63 -1.15 22.26
C ASN A 179 -10.63 -0.68 21.18
N GLY A 180 -10.56 -1.31 20.00
CA GLY A 180 -11.66 -1.25 19.04
C GLY A 180 -11.84 0.07 18.30
N GLY A 181 -10.79 0.83 18.02
CA GLY A 181 -10.85 1.83 16.98
C GLY A 181 -10.91 3.30 17.41
N ARG A 182 -10.50 3.66 18.58
CA ARG A 182 -10.34 5.09 18.94
C ARG A 182 -8.89 5.53 18.71
N ALA A 183 -8.66 6.31 17.66
CA ALA A 183 -7.47 7.14 17.61
C ALA A 183 -7.53 8.11 18.80
N HIS A 184 -6.70 7.88 19.82
CA HIS A 184 -6.67 8.77 20.99
C HIS A 184 -6.22 10.17 20.57
N CYS A 185 -7.17 11.05 20.45
CA CYS A 185 -6.91 12.48 20.59
C CYS A 185 -6.55 12.71 22.07
N LYS A 186 -5.26 12.77 22.40
CA LYS A 186 -4.86 13.32 23.72
C LYS A 186 -5.35 14.76 23.76
N ARG A 187 -6.50 14.97 24.40
CA ARG A 187 -6.89 16.32 24.79
C ARG A 187 -5.78 16.82 25.68
N LYS A 188 -5.12 17.90 25.30
CA LYS A 188 -4.41 18.72 26.28
C LYS A 188 -5.48 19.25 27.22
N GLU A 189 -5.55 18.68 28.40
CA GLU A 189 -6.22 19.34 29.51
C GLU A 189 -5.57 20.71 29.66
N LYS A 190 -6.42 21.74 29.65
CA LYS A 190 -6.00 23.12 29.90
C LYS A 190 -5.80 23.30 31.37
#